data_511cffe2ba749b593999a9df11cf7b04
#
_entry.id   511cffe2ba749b593999a9df11cf7b04
#
_cell.length_a   1.000
_cell.length_b   1.000
_cell.length_c   1.000
_cell.angle_alpha   90.00
_cell.angle_beta   90.00
_cell.angle_gamma   90.00
#
_symmetry.space_group_name_H-M   'P 1'
#
loop_
_entity.id
_entity.type
_entity.pdbx_description
1 polymer ?
#
loop_
_entity_poly.entity_id
_entity_poly.type
_entity_poly.pdbx_seq_one_letter_code
_entity_poly.pdbx_strand_id
1 'polypeptide(L)'
;MSIGQIGLLYNWKGDKMTLKIRDVREDNDITQKQIAEYLMCDQSLYSKYEREEREIPLHLITMLAQYYHVSIDYLAGWTNVKKPYPKEDE
;
A
#
# COMPACT_ATOMS: atom_id res chain seq x y z
N MET A 1 9.68 -23.18 -14.64
CA MET A 1 9.78 -22.31 -15.16
C MET A 1 8.79 -21.35 -14.89
N SER A 2 7.70 -21.64 -14.80
CA SER A 2 6.76 -20.66 -14.69
C SER A 2 6.91 -19.84 -13.46
N ILE A 3 7.31 -20.40 -12.37
CA ILE A 3 7.47 -19.62 -11.20
C ILE A 3 8.54 -18.59 -11.38
N GLY A 4 9.61 -18.96 -11.97
CA GLY A 4 10.64 -18.01 -12.21
C GLY A 4 10.16 -16.92 -13.12
N GLN A 5 9.33 -17.29 -14.07
CA GLN A 5 8.84 -16.29 -14.94
C GLN A 5 7.91 -15.35 -14.27
N ILE A 6 7.12 -15.86 -13.33
CA ILE A 6 6.26 -14.99 -12.59
C ILE A 6 7.05 -14.01 -11.78
N GLY A 7 8.10 -14.46 -11.17
CA GLY A 7 8.93 -13.55 -10.46
C GLY A 7 9.49 -12.50 -11.34
N LEU A 8 9.87 -12.91 -12.55
CA LEU A 8 10.37 -11.96 -13.46
C LEU A 8 9.33 -10.93 -13.80
N LEU A 9 8.10 -11.33 -13.88
CA LEU A 9 7.10 -10.37 -14.21
C LEU A 9 6.93 -9.31 -13.18
N TYR A 10 7.21 -9.65 -11.95
CA TYR A 10 7.02 -8.67 -10.97
C TYR A 10 8.13 -7.74 -10.80
N ASN A 11 9.26 -8.19 -10.66
CA ASN A 11 10.29 -7.26 -10.39
C ASN A 11 11.21 -7.23 -11.39
N TRP A 12 10.93 -7.97 -12.31
CA TRP A 12 11.76 -8.18 -13.12
C TRP A 12 12.05 -7.00 -13.82
N LYS A 13 12.21 -6.61 -14.46
CA LYS A 13 12.67 -5.58 -15.21
C LYS A 13 13.09 -4.50 -14.38
N GLY A 14 13.34 -4.72 -13.16
CA GLY A 14 13.80 -3.65 -12.34
C GLY A 14 12.74 -2.66 -12.02
N ASP A 15 11.56 -2.93 -12.46
CA ASP A 15 10.49 -2.05 -12.13
C ASP A 15 10.07 -2.31 -10.74
N LYS A 16 9.86 -1.28 -9.98
CA LYS A 16 9.39 -1.42 -8.65
C LYS A 16 7.91 -1.29 -8.65
N MET A 17 7.26 -2.01 -7.77
CA MET A 17 5.89 -1.78 -7.57
C MET A 17 5.74 -0.51 -6.83
N THR A 18 4.88 0.36 -7.29
CA THR A 18 4.73 1.66 -6.69
C THR A 18 3.65 1.62 -5.65
N LEU A 19 4.00 1.98 -4.43
CA LEU A 19 3.01 2.09 -3.38
C LEU A 19 2.01 3.15 -3.74
N LYS A 20 0.75 2.87 -3.48
CA LYS A 20 -0.30 3.81 -3.78
C LYS A 20 -0.86 4.48 -2.55
N ILE A 21 -0.16 4.41 -1.43
CA ILE A 21 -0.70 4.99 -0.19
C ILE A 21 -0.84 6.49 -0.30
N ARG A 22 0.05 7.15 -1.04
CA ARG A 22 -0.07 8.59 -1.22
C ARG A 22 -1.27 8.92 -2.10
N ASP A 23 -1.43 8.18 -3.20
CA ASP A 23 -2.52 8.44 -4.12
C ASP A 23 -3.86 8.29 -3.44
N VAL A 24 -4.01 7.22 -2.67
CA VAL A 24 -5.27 6.98 -1.98
C VAL A 24 -5.50 8.04 -0.92
N ARG A 25 -4.44 8.44 -0.23
CA ARG A 25 -4.56 9.48 0.77
C ARG A 25 -5.03 10.79 0.14
N GLU A 26 -4.42 11.16 -0.96
CA GLU A 26 -4.79 12.41 -1.63
C GLU A 26 -6.19 12.33 -2.22
N ASP A 27 -6.56 11.17 -2.73
CA ASP A 27 -7.91 11.00 -3.26
C ASP A 27 -8.97 11.19 -2.19
N ASN A 28 -8.63 10.92 -0.96
CA ASN A 28 -9.57 11.05 0.15
C ASN A 28 -9.39 12.34 0.93
N ASP A 29 -8.56 13.24 0.43
CA ASP A 29 -8.34 14.56 1.05
C ASP A 29 -7.86 14.43 2.48
N ILE A 30 -6.99 13.47 2.75
CA ILE A 30 -6.44 13.25 4.07
C ILE A 30 -5.00 13.77 4.08
N THR A 31 -4.63 14.51 5.10
CA THR A 31 -3.25 15.00 5.20
C THR A 31 -2.35 13.91 5.75
N GLN A 32 -1.05 14.08 5.52
CA GLN A 32 -0.09 13.16 6.11
C GLN A 32 -0.19 13.15 7.62
N LYS A 33 -0.44 14.30 8.22
CA LYS A 33 -0.54 14.38 9.66
C LYS A 33 -1.73 13.57 10.16
N GLN A 34 -2.85 13.68 9.48
CA GLN A 34 -4.04 12.95 9.89
C GLN A 34 -3.84 11.45 9.83
N ILE A 35 -3.26 10.97 8.73
CA ILE A 35 -3.10 9.54 8.60
C ILE A 35 -2.01 9.02 9.54
N ALA A 36 -0.96 9.81 9.76
CA ALA A 36 0.06 9.41 10.71
C ALA A 36 -0.51 9.28 12.11
N GLU A 37 -1.40 10.17 12.48
CA GLU A 37 -2.06 10.07 13.78
C GLU A 37 -2.89 8.79 13.87
N TYR A 38 -3.60 8.46 12.80
CA TYR A 38 -4.37 7.23 12.81
C TYR A 38 -3.45 6.02 12.99
N LEU A 39 -2.30 6.03 12.35
CA LEU A 39 -1.36 4.94 12.44
C LEU A 39 -0.52 4.99 13.72
N MET A 40 -0.63 6.07 14.47
CA MET A 40 0.12 6.27 15.70
C MET A 40 1.61 6.30 15.45
N CYS A 41 2.01 6.98 14.39
CA CYS A 41 3.42 7.15 14.11
C CYS A 41 3.69 8.61 13.79
N ASP A 42 4.98 8.95 13.75
CA ASP A 42 5.38 10.32 13.41
C ASP A 42 5.06 10.64 11.99
N GLN A 43 4.66 11.88 11.75
CA GLN A 43 4.40 12.30 10.38
C GLN A 43 5.67 12.19 9.52
N SER A 44 6.83 12.50 10.07
CA SER A 44 8.04 12.41 9.27
C SER A 44 8.35 10.96 8.90
N LEU A 45 8.08 10.02 9.77
CA LEU A 45 8.26 8.61 9.44
C LEU A 45 7.25 8.19 8.40
N TYR A 46 5.99 8.59 8.57
CA TYR A 46 4.98 8.24 7.59
C TYR A 46 5.36 8.79 6.21
N SER A 47 5.89 10.02 6.18
CA SER A 47 6.30 10.61 4.92
C SER A 47 7.36 9.76 4.24
N LYS A 48 8.26 9.16 5.01
CA LYS A 48 9.27 8.29 4.43
C LYS A 48 8.66 7.04 3.82
N TYR A 49 7.58 6.55 4.40
CA TYR A 49 6.87 5.41 3.81
C TYR A 49 6.32 5.80 2.44
N GLU A 50 5.73 6.98 2.33
CA GLU A 50 5.18 7.40 1.04
C GLU A 50 6.27 7.58 -0.01
N ARG A 51 7.43 8.04 0.40
CA ARG A 51 8.54 8.23 -0.52
C ARG A 51 9.33 6.95 -0.73
N GLU A 52 8.93 5.88 -0.05
CA GLU A 52 9.58 4.60 -0.16
C GLU A 52 11.03 4.66 0.29
N GLU A 53 11.33 5.57 1.19
CA GLU A 53 12.63 5.63 1.83
C GLU A 53 12.72 4.67 3.00
N ARG A 54 11.60 4.24 3.51
CA ARG A 54 11.50 3.24 4.56
C ARG A 54 10.40 2.28 4.17
N GLU A 55 10.62 1.02 4.47
CA GLU A 55 9.64 0.01 4.15
C GLU A 55 8.51 0.05 5.15
N ILE A 56 7.28 0.12 4.68
CA ILE A 56 6.16 0.21 5.60
C ILE A 56 5.86 -1.17 6.18
N PRO A 57 5.72 -1.28 7.49
CA PRO A 57 5.42 -2.56 8.09
C PRO A 57 4.05 -3.08 7.67
N LEU A 58 3.92 -4.39 7.64
CA LEU A 58 2.70 -5.01 7.19
C LEU A 58 1.50 -4.57 8.02
N HIS A 59 1.65 -4.46 9.33
CA HIS A 59 0.51 -4.09 10.15
C HIS A 59 0.04 -2.67 9.85
N LEU A 60 0.93 -1.78 9.44
CA LEU A 60 0.52 -0.44 9.10
C LEU A 60 -0.19 -0.39 7.75
N ILE A 61 0.31 -1.15 6.77
CA ILE A 61 -0.35 -1.13 5.49
C ILE A 61 -1.71 -1.82 5.60
N THR A 62 -1.85 -2.79 6.49
CA THR A 62 -3.15 -3.41 6.73
C THR A 62 -4.12 -2.40 7.33
N MET A 63 -3.65 -1.57 8.26
CA MET A 63 -4.49 -0.53 8.82
C MET A 63 -4.93 0.47 7.77
N LEU A 64 -4.02 0.82 6.86
CA LEU A 64 -4.38 1.74 5.80
C LEU A 64 -5.41 1.13 4.86
N ALA A 65 -5.26 -0.14 4.53
CA ALA A 65 -6.22 -0.81 3.69
C ALA A 65 -7.60 -0.80 4.31
N GLN A 66 -7.68 -1.01 5.60
CA GLN A 66 -8.95 -0.97 6.30
C GLN A 66 -9.51 0.44 6.35
N TYR A 67 -8.66 1.40 6.60
CA TYR A 67 -9.09 2.78 6.71
C TYR A 67 -9.68 3.29 5.40
N TYR A 68 -9.00 2.98 4.30
CA TYR A 68 -9.43 3.47 2.99
C TYR A 68 -10.38 2.52 2.29
N HIS A 69 -10.62 1.34 2.85
CA HIS A 69 -11.52 0.36 2.25
C HIS A 69 -11.00 -0.09 0.90
N VAL A 70 -9.74 -0.38 0.83
CA VAL A 70 -9.12 -0.89 -0.39
C VAL A 70 -8.33 -2.13 -0.03
N SER A 71 -7.90 -2.87 -1.04
CA SER A 71 -7.12 -4.08 -0.79
C SER A 71 -5.67 -3.71 -0.50
N ILE A 72 -4.99 -4.56 0.25
CA ILE A 72 -3.58 -4.40 0.48
C ILE A 72 -2.83 -4.49 -0.84
N ASP A 73 -3.27 -5.38 -1.72
CA ASP A 73 -2.62 -5.54 -3.02
C ASP A 73 -2.70 -4.26 -3.83
N TYR A 74 -3.80 -3.54 -3.74
CA TYR A 74 -3.90 -2.28 -4.44
C TYR A 74 -2.93 -1.26 -3.86
N LEU A 75 -2.84 -1.18 -2.55
CA LEU A 75 -1.92 -0.24 -1.93
C LEU A 75 -0.48 -0.57 -2.24
N ALA A 76 -0.17 -1.84 -2.38
CA ALA A 76 1.18 -2.25 -2.70
C ALA A 76 1.51 -2.12 -4.19
N GLY A 77 0.52 -1.78 -4.99
CA GLY A 77 0.77 -1.61 -6.41
C GLY A 77 0.71 -2.88 -7.21
N TRP A 78 0.16 -3.95 -6.62
CA TRP A 78 0.11 -5.25 -7.30
C TRP A 78 -1.10 -5.41 -8.17
N THR A 79 -2.12 -4.59 -7.98
CA THR A 79 -3.34 -4.71 -8.76
C THR A 79 -3.98 -3.34 -8.90
N ASN A 80 -4.80 -3.16 -9.90
CA ASN A 80 -5.58 -1.95 -10.05
C ASN A 80 -6.96 -2.07 -9.45
N VAL A 81 -7.27 -3.20 -8.86
CA VAL A 81 -8.58 -3.42 -8.26
C VAL A 81 -8.55 -2.89 -6.83
N LYS A 82 -9.28 -1.84 -6.57
CA LYS A 82 -9.29 -1.21 -5.25
C LYS A 82 -10.04 -2.01 -4.23
N LYS A 83 -11.14 -2.62 -4.63
CA LYS A 83 -12.01 -3.27 -3.68
C LYS A 83 -11.30 -4.36 -2.92
N PRO A 84 -11.50 -4.47 -1.62
CA PRO A 84 -10.96 -5.60 -0.88
C PRO A 84 -11.54 -6.90 -1.42
N TYR A 85 -10.78 -7.97 -1.30
CA TYR A 85 -11.28 -9.26 -1.72
C TYR A 85 -12.39 -9.70 -0.79
N PRO A 86 -13.40 -10.39 -1.29
CA PRO A 86 -14.47 -10.86 -0.44
C PRO A 86 -13.95 -11.91 0.52
N LYS A 87 -14.53 -11.97 1.70
CA LYS A 87 -14.16 -12.97 2.64
C LYS A 87 -14.92 -14.22 2.34
N GLU A 88 -14.28 -15.34 2.64
CA GLU A 88 -14.90 -16.57 2.28
C GLU A 88 -16.19 -16.82 2.94
N ASP A 89 -16.36 -16.39 4.14
CA ASP A 89 -17.58 -16.69 4.84
C ASP A 89 -18.65 -15.68 4.56
N GLU A 90 -18.46 -14.85 3.61
CA GLU A 90 -19.49 -13.93 3.19
C GLU A 90 -20.16 -14.39 1.93
#